data_b1719be9b8828a6a95f317297eddb333
#
_entry.id   b1719be9b8828a6a95f317297eddb333
#
_cell.length_a   1.000
_cell.length_b   1.000
_cell.length_c   1.000
_cell.angle_alpha   90.00
_cell.angle_beta   90.00
_cell.angle_gamma   90.00
#
_symmetry.space_group_name_H-M   'P 1'
#
loop_
_entity.id
_entity.type
_entity.pdbx_description
1 polymer ?
#
loop_
_entity_poly.entity_id
_entity_poly.type
_entity_poly.pdbx_seq_one_letter_code
_entity_poly.pdbx_strand_id
1 'polypeptide(L)'
;MEDPFANNSREIDEENLITEDEFPQKDQRYFDGRRMHKVPQSMRLKKHKEEDCYAPKMVSFGPYNHGLSELRMVEEFKPLVLTMIVSSSGEDREFFYYKILEVIDQVRNCYVGVSRDVYDDGALAEMMLLDACFTIYIMKVSLGDGEKYFHFHQHFGMAAASRAFQDMYLLENQIPLWVIELSINLIYGNKEEESMLLCNFLSFVIFGDLRLTRIPGEDKKRPLHLLDAFHQLLVEEWDNAGKKLVQPVSECQWFLPRQWRKECPNEFGKFSRQNRSVTDLKAKGIYFKPSSYCLKDIEFKSYTFFGQLQLPVWFFSFHSKLFFQNMIAYEASPESDVDFSIICYINFLKPLIVKPKDVKELREKKILFSCLDGDEQVLQVIKEIDTCGIDLPPIFNDVKMRIEEHCSNKAKTWIAELIHTYFRNPWTFIALLAATILLCLTFLQTYYTINKL
;
A
#
# COMPACT_ATOMS: atom_id res chain seq x y z
N MET A 1 -20.87 -83.83 16.51
CA MET A 1 -21.87 -82.91 15.89
C MET A 1 -21.14 -81.67 15.58
N GLU A 2 -20.63 -81.71 14.39
CA GLU A 2 -19.77 -80.61 13.85
C GLU A 2 -20.62 -79.60 13.06
N ASP A 3 -20.29 -78.38 13.24
CA ASP A 3 -20.96 -77.25 12.64
C ASP A 3 -20.36 -77.00 11.23
N PRO A 4 -21.12 -76.94 10.13
CA PRO A 4 -20.60 -76.85 8.79
C PRO A 4 -20.80 -75.46 8.21
N PHE A 5 -20.28 -74.42 8.84
CA PHE A 5 -20.16 -73.12 8.21
C PHE A 5 -18.84 -72.41 8.54
N ALA A 6 -17.76 -72.93 7.96
CA ALA A 6 -16.51 -72.24 7.93
C ALA A 6 -16.07 -72.05 6.45
N ASN A 7 -15.75 -70.79 6.13
CA ASN A 7 -14.97 -70.32 5.00
C ASN A 7 -15.56 -70.30 3.57
N ASN A 8 -15.91 -69.08 3.15
CA ASN A 8 -15.59 -68.59 1.84
C ASN A 8 -15.48 -67.02 1.88
N SER A 9 -14.40 -66.54 2.44
CA SER A 9 -13.96 -65.17 2.20
C SER A 9 -13.30 -65.13 0.82
N ARG A 10 -14.03 -64.63 -0.18
CA ARG A 10 -13.46 -64.20 -1.45
C ARG A 10 -12.63 -62.97 -1.15
N GLU A 11 -11.34 -63.02 -1.46
CA GLU A 11 -10.46 -61.90 -1.67
C GLU A 11 -11.12 -61.01 -2.75
N ILE A 12 -11.58 -59.85 -2.33
CA ILE A 12 -11.93 -58.75 -3.24
C ILE A 12 -10.62 -58.01 -3.44
N ASP A 13 -10.15 -58.00 -4.67
CA ASP A 13 -8.98 -57.27 -5.11
C ASP A 13 -9.07 -55.83 -4.64
N GLU A 14 -8.17 -55.45 -3.74
CA GLU A 14 -7.90 -54.09 -3.29
C GLU A 14 -7.05 -53.30 -4.33
N GLU A 15 -7.33 -53.42 -5.61
CA GLU A 15 -6.74 -52.61 -6.66
C GLU A 15 -7.83 -51.77 -7.33
N ASN A 16 -8.20 -50.64 -6.71
CA ASN A 16 -8.75 -49.43 -7.31
C ASN A 16 -9.45 -48.52 -6.27
N LEU A 17 -8.92 -48.46 -5.06
CA LEU A 17 -9.15 -47.26 -4.25
C LEU A 17 -8.13 -46.24 -4.73
N ILE A 18 -8.61 -45.29 -5.57
CA ILE A 18 -7.93 -44.03 -5.79
C ILE A 18 -7.78 -43.40 -4.41
N THR A 19 -6.60 -43.47 -3.86
CA THR A 19 -6.26 -42.85 -2.57
C THR A 19 -6.50 -41.36 -2.74
N GLU A 20 -7.21 -40.77 -1.76
CA GLU A 20 -7.46 -39.34 -1.63
C GLU A 20 -6.16 -38.49 -1.56
N ASP A 21 -5.00 -39.11 -1.72
CA ASP A 21 -3.67 -38.48 -1.61
C ASP A 21 -3.11 -37.96 -2.92
N GLU A 22 -3.82 -38.03 -4.05
CA GLU A 22 -3.38 -37.45 -5.34
C GLU A 22 -4.05 -36.15 -5.78
N PHE A 23 -4.83 -35.50 -4.92
CA PHE A 23 -5.12 -34.10 -5.14
C PHE A 23 -3.88 -33.32 -4.71
N PRO A 24 -3.28 -32.53 -5.61
CA PRO A 24 -2.09 -31.79 -5.24
C PRO A 24 -2.43 -30.86 -4.10
N GLN A 25 -1.79 -31.04 -2.94
CA GLN A 25 -1.86 -30.16 -1.75
C GLN A 25 -1.51 -28.67 -2.06
N LYS A 26 -1.31 -28.33 -3.34
CA LYS A 26 -1.15 -26.98 -3.83
C LYS A 26 -2.41 -26.13 -3.73
N ASP A 27 -3.60 -26.69 -3.83
CA ASP A 27 -4.85 -25.91 -3.91
C ASP A 27 -5.36 -25.40 -2.57
N GLN A 28 -5.00 -26.03 -1.46
CA GLN A 28 -5.31 -25.51 -0.11
C GLN A 28 -4.51 -24.25 0.27
N ARG A 29 -3.44 -23.91 -0.48
CA ARG A 29 -2.61 -22.74 -0.22
C ARG A 29 -3.26 -21.40 -0.62
N TYR A 30 -4.35 -21.40 -1.36
CA TYR A 30 -4.98 -20.20 -1.89
C TYR A 30 -6.09 -19.62 -1.02
N PHE A 31 -6.68 -20.42 -0.15
CA PHE A 31 -7.79 -19.98 0.70
C PHE A 31 -7.42 -20.08 2.17
N ASP A 32 -7.16 -18.95 2.80
CA ASP A 32 -6.80 -18.82 4.22
C ASP A 32 -7.98 -18.41 5.12
N GLY A 33 -9.21 -18.45 4.60
CA GLY A 33 -10.43 -18.08 5.32
C GLY A 33 -10.76 -16.59 5.29
N ARG A 34 -9.89 -15.74 4.75
CA ARG A 34 -10.16 -14.30 4.58
C ARG A 34 -11.17 -14.06 3.46
N ARG A 35 -11.99 -13.04 3.64
CA ARG A 35 -13.03 -12.67 2.65
C ARG A 35 -12.96 -11.20 2.28
N MET A 36 -13.37 -10.90 1.05
CA MET A 36 -13.54 -9.54 0.57
C MET A 36 -14.80 -8.95 1.16
N HIS A 37 -14.65 -7.82 1.81
CA HIS A 37 -15.75 -7.08 2.44
C HIS A 37 -16.10 -5.85 1.63
N LYS A 38 -17.34 -5.39 1.79
CA LYS A 38 -17.74 -4.06 1.29
C LYS A 38 -17.15 -2.97 2.19
N VAL A 39 -17.03 -1.78 1.62
CA VAL A 39 -16.60 -0.58 2.35
C VAL A 39 -17.53 -0.37 3.55
N PRO A 40 -16.99 -0.19 4.77
CA PRO A 40 -17.80 0.08 5.95
C PRO A 40 -18.77 1.25 5.74
N GLN A 41 -20.04 1.06 6.09
CA GLN A 41 -21.09 2.07 5.83
C GLN A 41 -20.75 3.40 6.53
N SER A 42 -20.11 3.38 7.69
CA SER A 42 -19.63 4.57 8.40
C SER A 42 -18.71 5.46 7.58
N MET A 43 -17.97 4.88 6.63
CA MET A 43 -17.07 5.61 5.74
C MET A 43 -17.80 6.25 4.55
N ARG A 44 -18.98 5.75 4.21
CA ARG A 44 -19.83 6.32 3.14
C ARG A 44 -20.74 7.45 3.64
N LEU A 45 -21.08 7.50 4.93
CA LEU A 45 -22.05 8.43 5.50
C LEU A 45 -21.64 9.91 5.47
N LYS A 46 -20.35 10.22 5.38
CA LYS A 46 -19.85 11.61 5.43
C LYS A 46 -19.97 12.39 4.11
N LYS A 47 -20.47 11.77 3.03
CA LYS A 47 -20.32 12.31 1.68
C LYS A 47 -21.62 12.85 1.09
N HIS A 48 -22.06 14.02 1.51
CA HIS A 48 -23.17 14.71 0.86
C HIS A 48 -22.80 15.61 -0.33
N LYS A 49 -21.51 15.80 -0.67
CA LYS A 49 -21.11 16.76 -1.72
C LYS A 49 -19.86 16.37 -2.55
N GLU A 50 -19.17 15.29 -2.24
CA GLU A 50 -17.98 14.88 -2.98
C GLU A 50 -18.20 13.62 -3.81
N GLU A 51 -17.41 13.48 -4.86
CA GLU A 51 -17.35 12.31 -5.71
C GLU A 51 -17.09 11.03 -4.88
N ASP A 52 -17.92 9.98 -5.09
CA ASP A 52 -17.74 8.71 -4.38
C ASP A 52 -16.43 8.05 -4.80
N CYS A 53 -15.46 8.02 -3.87
CA CYS A 53 -14.15 7.40 -4.08
C CYS A 53 -14.20 5.86 -4.05
N TYR A 54 -15.34 5.25 -3.79
CA TYR A 54 -15.49 3.80 -3.67
C TYR A 54 -16.32 3.18 -4.80
N ALA A 55 -16.96 4.00 -5.64
CA ALA A 55 -17.74 3.54 -6.77
C ALA A 55 -16.90 3.52 -8.06
N PRO A 56 -16.93 2.43 -8.84
CA PRO A 56 -16.24 2.38 -10.13
C PRO A 56 -16.89 3.32 -11.13
N LYS A 57 -16.08 3.87 -12.05
CA LYS A 57 -16.50 4.86 -13.04
C LYS A 57 -16.43 4.34 -14.46
N MET A 58 -15.70 3.27 -14.68
CA MET A 58 -15.43 2.75 -16.02
C MET A 58 -15.65 1.25 -16.13
N VAL A 59 -15.17 0.47 -15.17
CA VAL A 59 -15.20 -0.99 -15.24
C VAL A 59 -15.55 -1.61 -13.90
N SER A 60 -16.41 -2.64 -13.89
CA SER A 60 -16.61 -3.49 -12.72
C SER A 60 -15.61 -4.64 -12.73
N PHE A 61 -15.14 -5.02 -11.53
CA PHE A 61 -14.42 -6.25 -11.27
C PHE A 61 -15.09 -6.99 -10.11
N GLY A 62 -15.42 -8.25 -10.34
CA GLY A 62 -16.12 -9.07 -9.37
C GLY A 62 -17.60 -8.72 -9.16
N PRO A 63 -18.25 -9.41 -8.21
CA PRO A 63 -19.70 -9.46 -8.13
C PRO A 63 -20.37 -8.24 -7.50
N TYR A 64 -19.62 -7.38 -6.78
CA TYR A 64 -20.26 -6.30 -6.01
C TYR A 64 -20.80 -5.15 -6.85
N ASN A 65 -20.14 -4.86 -7.99
CA ASN A 65 -20.53 -3.78 -8.91
C ASN A 65 -20.99 -4.29 -10.29
N HIS A 66 -21.07 -5.62 -10.46
CA HIS A 66 -21.49 -6.21 -11.72
C HIS A 66 -22.93 -5.84 -12.05
N GLY A 67 -23.20 -5.53 -13.32
CA GLY A 67 -24.53 -5.21 -13.83
C GLY A 67 -24.97 -3.76 -13.62
N LEU A 68 -24.10 -2.87 -13.10
CA LEU A 68 -24.38 -1.44 -13.04
C LEU A 68 -24.49 -0.86 -14.47
N SER A 69 -25.56 -0.13 -14.73
CA SER A 69 -25.87 0.42 -16.06
C SER A 69 -24.79 1.38 -16.55
N GLU A 70 -24.15 2.12 -15.65
CA GLU A 70 -23.12 3.10 -15.94
C GLU A 70 -21.83 2.45 -16.45
N LEU A 71 -21.59 1.17 -16.15
CA LEU A 71 -20.39 0.42 -16.52
C LEU A 71 -20.60 -0.46 -17.77
N ARG A 72 -21.78 -0.48 -18.32
CA ARG A 72 -22.21 -1.38 -19.42
C ARG A 72 -21.29 -1.32 -20.63
N MET A 73 -20.78 -0.15 -20.98
CA MET A 73 -19.93 0.04 -22.16
C MET A 73 -18.67 -0.84 -22.12
N VAL A 74 -18.01 -0.97 -20.96
CA VAL A 74 -16.83 -1.83 -20.81
C VAL A 74 -17.23 -3.28 -20.60
N GLU A 75 -18.35 -3.55 -19.94
CA GLU A 75 -18.86 -4.92 -19.83
C GLU A 75 -19.09 -5.56 -21.22
N GLU A 76 -19.63 -4.81 -22.19
CA GLU A 76 -19.80 -5.25 -23.57
C GLU A 76 -18.48 -5.43 -24.32
N PHE A 77 -17.37 -4.81 -23.85
CA PHE A 77 -16.06 -4.92 -24.45
C PHE A 77 -15.22 -6.09 -23.90
N LYS A 78 -15.45 -6.54 -22.67
CA LYS A 78 -14.71 -7.64 -22.03
C LYS A 78 -14.69 -8.94 -22.87
N PRO A 79 -15.80 -9.39 -23.52
CA PRO A 79 -15.79 -10.57 -24.39
C PRO A 79 -14.83 -10.44 -25.57
N LEU A 80 -14.66 -9.24 -26.13
CA LEU A 80 -13.72 -8.98 -27.21
C LEU A 80 -12.26 -9.14 -26.69
N VAL A 81 -11.97 -8.59 -25.51
CA VAL A 81 -10.66 -8.74 -24.86
C VAL A 81 -10.36 -10.21 -24.56
N LEU A 82 -11.35 -10.97 -24.05
CA LEU A 82 -11.22 -12.41 -23.86
C LEU A 82 -10.85 -13.12 -25.17
N THR A 83 -11.54 -12.83 -26.26
CA THR A 83 -11.24 -13.41 -27.58
C THR A 83 -9.82 -13.09 -28.04
N MET A 84 -9.37 -11.85 -27.86
CA MET A 84 -8.01 -11.43 -28.21
C MET A 84 -6.93 -12.19 -27.41
N ILE A 85 -7.17 -12.38 -26.11
CA ILE A 85 -6.23 -13.06 -25.20
C ILE A 85 -6.21 -14.56 -25.51
N VAL A 86 -7.37 -15.19 -25.59
CA VAL A 86 -7.50 -16.63 -25.87
C VAL A 86 -6.89 -17.00 -27.22
N SER A 87 -7.08 -16.18 -28.25
CA SER A 87 -6.47 -16.42 -29.58
C SER A 87 -4.95 -16.52 -29.52
N SER A 88 -4.29 -15.97 -28.51
CA SER A 88 -2.84 -16.03 -28.35
C SER A 88 -2.34 -17.25 -27.56
N SER A 89 -3.23 -17.97 -26.87
CA SER A 89 -2.87 -19.09 -26.00
C SER A 89 -2.80 -20.45 -26.71
N GLY A 90 -3.55 -20.59 -27.81
CA GLY A 90 -3.70 -21.87 -28.53
C GLY A 90 -4.79 -22.78 -27.96
N GLU A 91 -5.47 -22.37 -26.88
CA GLU A 91 -6.58 -23.05 -26.27
C GLU A 91 -7.89 -22.36 -26.63
N ASP A 92 -9.04 -23.02 -26.42
CA ASP A 92 -10.35 -22.43 -26.65
C ASP A 92 -10.91 -21.73 -25.39
N ARG A 93 -11.98 -20.98 -25.57
CA ARG A 93 -12.65 -20.26 -24.49
C ARG A 93 -13.22 -21.20 -23.42
N GLU A 94 -13.76 -22.34 -23.88
CA GLU A 94 -14.37 -23.37 -23.05
C GLU A 94 -13.34 -23.96 -22.07
N PHE A 95 -12.12 -24.17 -22.52
CA PHE A 95 -11.02 -24.63 -21.65
C PHE A 95 -10.81 -23.67 -20.46
N PHE A 96 -10.68 -22.36 -20.71
CA PHE A 96 -10.51 -21.37 -19.63
C PHE A 96 -11.73 -21.31 -18.72
N TYR A 97 -12.93 -21.35 -19.28
CA TYR A 97 -14.17 -21.34 -18.52
C TYR A 97 -14.25 -22.52 -17.55
N TYR A 98 -14.00 -23.75 -18.03
CA TYR A 98 -14.05 -24.92 -17.18
C TYR A 98 -12.97 -24.91 -16.11
N LYS A 99 -11.77 -24.38 -16.38
CA LYS A 99 -10.71 -24.23 -15.37
C LYS A 99 -11.10 -23.28 -14.22
N ILE A 100 -11.86 -22.25 -14.50
CA ILE A 100 -12.39 -21.37 -13.47
C ILE A 100 -13.58 -22.02 -12.75
N LEU A 101 -14.43 -22.74 -13.49
CA LEU A 101 -15.58 -23.43 -12.92
C LEU A 101 -15.15 -24.53 -11.92
N GLU A 102 -14.05 -25.23 -12.17
CA GLU A 102 -13.46 -26.22 -11.27
C GLU A 102 -13.16 -25.66 -9.86
N VAL A 103 -12.87 -24.36 -9.77
CA VAL A 103 -12.50 -23.67 -8.50
C VAL A 103 -13.55 -22.67 -8.01
N ILE A 104 -14.77 -22.69 -8.59
CA ILE A 104 -15.77 -21.66 -8.38
C ILE A 104 -16.25 -21.53 -6.94
N ASP A 105 -16.30 -22.64 -6.19
CA ASP A 105 -16.67 -22.62 -4.77
C ASP A 105 -15.60 -21.86 -3.93
N GLN A 106 -14.34 -22.01 -4.26
CA GLN A 106 -13.25 -21.27 -3.62
C GLN A 106 -13.36 -19.77 -3.93
N VAL A 107 -13.66 -19.41 -5.20
CA VAL A 107 -13.94 -18.03 -5.62
C VAL A 107 -15.08 -17.45 -4.81
N ARG A 108 -16.20 -18.15 -4.73
CA ARG A 108 -17.39 -17.71 -4.00
C ARG A 108 -17.09 -17.46 -2.52
N ASN A 109 -16.32 -18.35 -1.91
CA ASN A 109 -15.91 -18.22 -0.51
C ASN A 109 -15.02 -17.02 -0.23
N CYS A 110 -14.36 -16.44 -1.26
CA CYS A 110 -13.62 -15.19 -1.12
C CYS A 110 -14.50 -13.94 -0.91
N TYR A 111 -15.82 -14.04 -1.07
CA TYR A 111 -16.71 -12.88 -0.99
C TYR A 111 -17.71 -12.99 0.15
N VAL A 112 -18.00 -11.88 0.81
CA VAL A 112 -19.07 -11.79 1.78
C VAL A 112 -20.39 -11.44 1.06
N GLY A 113 -21.44 -12.27 1.28
CA GLY A 113 -22.78 -12.00 0.77
C GLY A 113 -23.01 -12.37 -0.71
N VAL A 114 -22.12 -13.16 -1.30
CA VAL A 114 -22.27 -13.67 -2.67
C VAL A 114 -22.70 -15.15 -2.60
N SER A 115 -24.02 -15.37 -2.54
CA SER A 115 -24.64 -16.71 -2.54
C SER A 115 -24.94 -17.21 -3.96
N ARG A 116 -25.28 -18.52 -4.07
CA ARG A 116 -25.74 -19.11 -5.33
C ARG A 116 -27.09 -18.53 -5.82
N ASP A 117 -27.88 -17.97 -4.90
CA ASP A 117 -29.14 -17.30 -5.25
C ASP A 117 -28.91 -15.96 -5.97
N VAL A 118 -27.75 -15.33 -5.75
CA VAL A 118 -27.35 -14.06 -6.40
C VAL A 118 -26.70 -14.34 -7.75
N TYR A 119 -25.74 -15.26 -7.76
CA TYR A 119 -25.04 -15.72 -8.96
C TYR A 119 -24.90 -17.23 -8.92
N ASP A 120 -25.42 -17.94 -9.90
CA ASP A 120 -25.14 -19.35 -10.07
C ASP A 120 -23.64 -19.59 -10.39
N ASP A 121 -23.21 -20.85 -10.37
CA ASP A 121 -21.78 -21.18 -10.56
C ASP A 121 -21.30 -20.81 -11.96
N GLY A 122 -22.15 -20.96 -12.99
CA GLY A 122 -21.82 -20.61 -14.36
C GLY A 122 -21.69 -19.11 -14.57
N ALA A 123 -22.62 -18.33 -14.06
CA ALA A 123 -22.57 -16.87 -14.16
C ALA A 123 -21.38 -16.28 -13.41
N LEU A 124 -21.03 -16.83 -12.24
CA LEU A 124 -19.86 -16.39 -11.48
C LEU A 124 -18.57 -16.78 -12.21
N ALA A 125 -18.48 -18.00 -12.80
CA ALA A 125 -17.31 -18.44 -13.54
C ALA A 125 -17.08 -17.57 -14.78
N GLU A 126 -18.14 -17.27 -15.54
CA GLU A 126 -18.07 -16.37 -16.69
C GLU A 126 -17.58 -14.97 -16.29
N MET A 127 -18.15 -14.40 -15.22
CA MET A 127 -17.72 -13.11 -14.68
C MET A 127 -16.22 -13.12 -14.34
N MET A 128 -15.76 -14.13 -13.60
CA MET A 128 -14.34 -14.23 -13.22
C MET A 128 -13.42 -14.35 -14.42
N LEU A 129 -13.82 -15.12 -15.44
CA LEU A 129 -13.05 -15.25 -16.67
C LEU A 129 -12.91 -13.92 -17.42
N LEU A 130 -14.02 -13.22 -17.61
CA LEU A 130 -14.02 -11.91 -18.28
C LEU A 130 -13.20 -10.87 -17.50
N ASP A 131 -13.39 -10.83 -16.20
CA ASP A 131 -12.72 -9.86 -15.32
C ASP A 131 -11.22 -10.12 -15.20
N ALA A 132 -10.80 -11.39 -15.09
CA ALA A 132 -9.38 -11.72 -15.03
C ALA A 132 -8.68 -11.38 -16.34
N CYS A 133 -9.26 -11.73 -17.50
CA CYS A 133 -8.70 -11.39 -18.81
C CYS A 133 -8.65 -9.87 -19.02
N PHE A 134 -9.68 -9.15 -18.61
CA PHE A 134 -9.68 -7.69 -18.70
C PHE A 134 -8.65 -7.05 -17.76
N THR A 135 -8.47 -7.59 -16.54
CA THR A 135 -7.41 -7.17 -15.62
C THR A 135 -6.03 -7.33 -16.25
N ILE A 136 -5.74 -8.49 -16.84
CA ILE A 136 -4.49 -8.78 -17.58
C ILE A 136 -4.30 -7.78 -18.73
N TYR A 137 -5.37 -7.47 -19.45
CA TYR A 137 -5.33 -6.49 -20.54
C TYR A 137 -4.94 -5.10 -20.04
N ILE A 138 -5.58 -4.61 -18.96
CA ILE A 138 -5.25 -3.29 -18.38
C ILE A 138 -3.83 -3.28 -17.79
N MET A 139 -3.36 -4.36 -17.19
CA MET A 139 -1.96 -4.47 -16.73
C MET A 139 -0.98 -4.28 -17.90
N LYS A 140 -1.21 -4.94 -19.04
CA LYS A 140 -0.38 -4.79 -20.24
C LYS A 140 -0.43 -3.36 -20.82
N VAL A 141 -1.62 -2.76 -20.86
CA VAL A 141 -1.80 -1.35 -21.26
C VAL A 141 -0.98 -0.43 -20.36
N SER A 142 -1.03 -0.65 -19.04
CA SER A 142 -0.32 0.16 -18.05
C SER A 142 1.20 0.02 -18.11
N LEU A 143 1.69 -1.14 -18.50
CA LEU A 143 3.12 -1.42 -18.69
C LEU A 143 3.65 -0.99 -20.07
N GLY A 144 2.84 -0.35 -20.89
CA GLY A 144 3.28 0.27 -22.13
C GLY A 144 3.11 -0.62 -23.37
N ASP A 145 2.22 -1.62 -23.34
CA ASP A 145 1.81 -2.34 -24.56
C ASP A 145 1.04 -1.39 -25.48
N GLY A 146 1.78 -0.81 -26.44
CA GLY A 146 1.27 0.25 -27.31
C GLY A 146 0.11 -0.18 -28.19
N GLU A 147 0.06 -1.45 -28.64
CA GLU A 147 -1.02 -1.99 -29.46
C GLU A 147 -2.33 -2.05 -28.68
N LYS A 148 -2.26 -2.61 -27.45
CA LYS A 148 -3.44 -2.70 -26.57
C LYS A 148 -3.89 -1.32 -26.10
N TYR A 149 -2.94 -0.44 -25.79
CA TYR A 149 -3.27 0.96 -25.45
C TYR A 149 -4.00 1.66 -26.59
N PHE A 150 -3.51 1.54 -27.81
CA PHE A 150 -4.11 2.15 -28.99
C PHE A 150 -5.52 1.60 -29.23
N HIS A 151 -5.70 0.28 -29.14
CA HIS A 151 -7.01 -0.39 -29.29
C HIS A 151 -8.02 0.08 -28.24
N PHE A 152 -7.62 0.15 -26.97
CA PHE A 152 -8.46 0.65 -25.88
C PHE A 152 -8.83 2.13 -26.08
N HIS A 153 -7.83 2.93 -26.47
CA HIS A 153 -8.02 4.36 -26.75
C HIS A 153 -8.99 4.63 -27.91
N GLN A 154 -8.94 3.83 -28.98
CA GLN A 154 -9.88 3.96 -30.09
C GLN A 154 -11.34 3.74 -29.67
N HIS A 155 -11.59 2.84 -28.71
CA HIS A 155 -12.95 2.53 -28.27
C HIS A 155 -13.47 3.51 -27.23
N PHE A 156 -12.64 3.97 -26.30
CA PHE A 156 -13.05 4.67 -25.09
C PHE A 156 -12.44 6.06 -24.90
N GLY A 157 -11.44 6.42 -25.71
CA GLY A 157 -10.71 7.67 -25.57
C GLY A 157 -9.62 7.63 -24.49
N MET A 158 -8.74 8.66 -24.49
CA MET A 158 -7.55 8.70 -23.63
C MET A 158 -7.85 8.68 -22.13
N ALA A 159 -8.91 9.34 -21.68
CA ALA A 159 -9.25 9.41 -20.25
C ALA A 159 -9.75 8.08 -19.68
N ALA A 160 -10.24 7.18 -20.52
CA ALA A 160 -10.84 5.92 -20.10
C ALA A 160 -9.81 4.95 -19.51
N ALA A 161 -8.61 4.86 -20.10
CA ALA A 161 -7.54 4.00 -19.59
C ALA A 161 -7.13 4.40 -18.16
N SER A 162 -7.01 5.69 -17.89
CA SER A 162 -6.72 6.21 -16.55
C SER A 162 -7.83 5.87 -15.54
N ARG A 163 -9.09 5.94 -15.95
CA ARG A 163 -10.24 5.60 -15.09
C ARG A 163 -10.34 4.09 -14.84
N ALA A 164 -10.17 3.27 -15.86
CA ALA A 164 -10.14 1.81 -15.71
C ALA A 164 -9.02 1.38 -14.76
N PHE A 165 -7.86 2.04 -14.85
CA PHE A 165 -6.75 1.82 -13.93
C PHE A 165 -7.10 2.23 -12.48
N GLN A 166 -7.81 3.34 -12.28
CA GLN A 166 -8.29 3.75 -10.95
C GLN A 166 -9.27 2.75 -10.35
N ASP A 167 -10.15 2.20 -11.18
CA ASP A 167 -11.16 1.24 -10.75
C ASP A 167 -10.55 -0.06 -10.21
N MET A 168 -9.28 -0.38 -10.56
CA MET A 168 -8.52 -1.50 -9.99
C MET A 168 -8.09 -1.28 -8.53
N TYR A 169 -8.14 -0.05 -8.03
CA TYR A 169 -7.79 0.27 -6.63
C TYR A 169 -8.98 0.23 -5.67
N LEU A 170 -10.20 0.07 -6.17
CA LEU A 170 -11.39 0.14 -5.35
C LEU A 170 -11.60 -1.16 -4.57
N LEU A 171 -11.87 -1.05 -3.27
CA LEU A 171 -12.05 -2.20 -2.37
C LEU A 171 -13.21 -3.10 -2.79
N GLU A 172 -14.33 -2.52 -3.23
CA GLU A 172 -15.50 -3.29 -3.69
C GLU A 172 -15.40 -3.71 -5.17
N ASN A 173 -14.26 -3.51 -5.80
CA ASN A 173 -14.05 -3.76 -7.22
C ASN A 173 -12.83 -4.66 -7.43
N GLN A 174 -12.84 -5.81 -6.78
CA GLN A 174 -11.73 -6.74 -6.74
C GLN A 174 -12.16 -8.15 -7.13
N ILE A 175 -11.24 -8.90 -7.74
CA ILE A 175 -11.31 -10.35 -7.89
C ILE A 175 -10.16 -11.01 -7.13
N PRO A 176 -10.27 -12.31 -6.75
CA PRO A 176 -9.20 -12.99 -6.06
C PRO A 176 -7.91 -12.95 -6.87
N LEU A 177 -6.80 -12.57 -6.23
CA LEU A 177 -5.52 -12.43 -6.93
C LEU A 177 -5.08 -13.73 -7.60
N TRP A 178 -5.31 -14.85 -6.92
CA TRP A 178 -4.96 -16.17 -7.46
C TRP A 178 -5.76 -16.55 -8.73
N VAL A 179 -6.97 -15.97 -8.95
CA VAL A 179 -7.71 -16.14 -10.22
C VAL A 179 -6.99 -15.42 -11.36
N ILE A 180 -6.41 -14.25 -11.09
CA ILE A 180 -5.58 -13.53 -12.06
C ILE A 180 -4.32 -14.34 -12.37
N GLU A 181 -3.65 -14.86 -11.33
CA GLU A 181 -2.46 -15.73 -11.46
C GLU A 181 -2.77 -17.00 -12.26
N LEU A 182 -3.89 -17.67 -11.93
CA LEU A 182 -4.37 -18.84 -12.67
C LEU A 182 -4.55 -18.51 -14.15
N SER A 183 -5.22 -17.40 -14.45
CA SER A 183 -5.47 -16.96 -15.82
C SER A 183 -4.18 -16.62 -16.56
N ILE A 184 -3.21 -15.95 -15.92
CA ILE A 184 -1.88 -15.69 -16.49
C ILE A 184 -1.18 -17.01 -16.82
N ASN A 185 -1.19 -17.97 -15.90
CA ASN A 185 -0.55 -19.28 -16.08
C ASN A 185 -1.21 -20.08 -17.22
N LEU A 186 -2.53 -20.05 -17.34
CA LEU A 186 -3.28 -20.74 -18.40
C LEU A 186 -3.02 -20.11 -19.77
N ILE A 187 -2.88 -18.77 -19.84
CA ILE A 187 -2.67 -18.04 -21.11
C ILE A 187 -1.23 -18.19 -21.60
N TYR A 188 -0.25 -18.09 -20.72
CA TYR A 188 1.15 -17.94 -21.09
C TYR A 188 2.01 -19.15 -20.75
N GLY A 189 1.51 -20.06 -19.89
CA GLY A 189 2.25 -21.23 -19.43
C GLY A 189 3.52 -20.82 -18.65
N ASN A 190 4.62 -21.51 -18.93
CA ASN A 190 5.90 -21.28 -18.24
C ASN A 190 6.81 -20.25 -18.96
N LYS A 191 6.26 -19.34 -19.73
CA LYS A 191 7.05 -18.25 -20.33
C LYS A 191 7.44 -17.26 -19.22
N GLU A 192 8.72 -17.22 -18.88
CA GLU A 192 9.23 -16.43 -17.74
C GLU A 192 8.85 -14.94 -17.80
N GLU A 193 8.95 -14.30 -18.98
CA GLU A 193 8.63 -12.88 -19.15
C GLU A 193 7.17 -12.56 -18.84
N GLU A 194 6.25 -13.46 -19.19
CA GLU A 194 4.82 -13.24 -19.05
C GLU A 194 4.31 -13.70 -17.67
N SER A 195 4.97 -14.68 -17.04
CA SER A 195 4.72 -15.05 -15.64
C SER A 195 5.04 -13.89 -14.66
N MET A 196 5.92 -12.99 -15.07
CA MET A 196 6.28 -11.79 -14.31
C MET A 196 5.32 -10.61 -14.48
N LEU A 197 4.25 -10.73 -15.29
CA LEU A 197 3.34 -9.62 -15.59
C LEU A 197 2.77 -8.98 -14.33
N LEU A 198 2.29 -9.78 -13.40
CA LEU A 198 1.72 -9.28 -12.14
C LEU A 198 2.79 -8.60 -11.26
N CYS A 199 3.97 -9.20 -11.14
CA CYS A 199 5.10 -8.60 -10.42
C CYS A 199 5.51 -7.27 -11.03
N ASN A 200 5.62 -7.21 -12.36
CA ASN A 200 5.97 -5.99 -13.09
C ASN A 200 4.92 -4.90 -12.88
N PHE A 201 3.64 -5.26 -12.95
CA PHE A 201 2.55 -4.32 -12.72
C PHE A 201 2.56 -3.77 -11.30
N LEU A 202 2.63 -4.63 -10.29
CA LEU A 202 2.70 -4.23 -8.89
C LEU A 202 3.91 -3.32 -8.61
N SER A 203 5.07 -3.69 -9.16
CA SER A 203 6.30 -2.92 -9.02
C SER A 203 6.19 -1.55 -9.68
N PHE A 204 5.67 -1.48 -10.90
CA PHE A 204 5.47 -0.23 -11.62
C PHE A 204 4.54 0.73 -10.88
N VAL A 205 3.44 0.22 -10.32
CA VAL A 205 2.46 1.05 -9.58
C VAL A 205 3.06 1.65 -8.31
N ILE A 206 3.81 0.87 -7.53
CA ILE A 206 4.32 1.31 -6.22
C ILE A 206 5.66 2.03 -6.34
N PHE A 207 6.58 1.53 -7.15
CA PHE A 207 7.94 2.03 -7.22
C PHE A 207 8.24 2.87 -8.47
N GLY A 208 7.38 2.83 -9.49
CA GLY A 208 7.59 3.48 -10.78
C GLY A 208 8.62 2.77 -11.68
N ASP A 209 9.09 1.59 -11.28
CA ASP A 209 10.04 0.77 -12.04
C ASP A 209 9.83 -0.74 -11.79
N LEU A 210 10.58 -1.59 -12.49
CA LEU A 210 10.44 -3.05 -12.43
C LEU A 210 11.45 -3.66 -11.46
N ARG A 211 11.12 -3.74 -10.17
CA ARG A 211 12.02 -4.23 -9.09
C ARG A 211 11.63 -5.59 -8.52
N LEU A 212 10.34 -5.94 -8.57
CA LEU A 212 9.85 -7.15 -7.93
C LEU A 212 10.21 -8.38 -8.77
N THR A 213 10.71 -9.40 -8.11
CA THR A 213 10.98 -10.72 -8.69
C THR A 213 9.97 -11.78 -8.27
N ARG A 214 9.10 -11.44 -7.29
CA ARG A 214 8.03 -12.32 -6.79
C ARG A 214 6.88 -11.52 -6.19
N ILE A 215 5.72 -12.15 -6.07
CA ILE A 215 4.53 -11.56 -5.45
C ILE A 215 4.73 -11.43 -3.94
N PRO A 216 4.23 -10.36 -3.29
CA PRO A 216 4.26 -10.21 -1.84
C PRO A 216 3.60 -11.41 -1.14
N GLY A 217 4.06 -11.74 0.06
CA GLY A 217 3.42 -12.72 0.94
C GLY A 217 3.61 -14.19 0.56
N GLU A 218 4.39 -14.52 -0.46
CA GLU A 218 4.63 -15.91 -0.91
C GLU A 218 5.07 -16.85 0.22
N ASP A 219 5.84 -16.34 1.18
CA ASP A 219 6.38 -17.11 2.30
C ASP A 219 5.48 -17.17 3.54
N LYS A 220 4.47 -16.28 3.65
CA LYS A 220 3.65 -16.13 4.87
C LYS A 220 2.15 -16.09 4.62
N LYS A 221 1.70 -15.10 3.87
CA LYS A 221 0.29 -14.80 3.67
C LYS A 221 0.11 -14.20 2.28
N ARG A 222 -0.41 -14.99 1.36
CA ARG A 222 -0.67 -14.50 -0.01
C ARG A 222 -1.70 -13.36 0.01
N PRO A 223 -1.55 -12.35 -0.84
CA PRO A 223 -2.56 -11.33 -0.98
C PRO A 223 -3.89 -11.92 -1.48
N LEU A 224 -4.99 -11.48 -0.86
CA LEU A 224 -6.34 -11.92 -1.23
C LEU A 224 -6.75 -11.35 -2.60
N HIS A 225 -6.43 -10.10 -2.86
CA HIS A 225 -6.75 -9.37 -4.07
C HIS A 225 -5.67 -8.33 -4.38
N LEU A 226 -5.81 -7.62 -5.50
CA LEU A 226 -4.80 -6.66 -5.97
C LEU A 226 -4.55 -5.52 -4.96
N LEU A 227 -5.61 -5.00 -4.33
CA LEU A 227 -5.48 -3.95 -3.32
C LEU A 227 -4.72 -4.45 -2.08
N ASP A 228 -4.91 -5.70 -1.65
CA ASP A 228 -4.12 -6.34 -0.58
C ASP A 228 -2.65 -6.49 -0.97
N ALA A 229 -2.37 -6.85 -2.23
CA ALA A 229 -0.99 -6.91 -2.73
C ALA A 229 -0.29 -5.54 -2.66
N PHE A 230 -0.98 -4.47 -3.05
CA PHE A 230 -0.45 -3.11 -2.90
C PHE A 230 -0.25 -2.73 -1.43
N HIS A 231 -1.19 -3.10 -0.54
CA HIS A 231 -1.06 -2.86 0.89
C HIS A 231 0.21 -3.51 1.44
N GLN A 232 0.41 -4.80 1.16
CA GLN A 232 1.59 -5.54 1.63
C GLN A 232 2.90 -4.91 1.12
N LEU A 233 2.94 -4.46 -0.14
CA LEU A 233 4.10 -3.77 -0.70
C LEU A 233 4.43 -2.45 0.00
N LEU A 234 3.42 -1.74 0.47
CA LEU A 234 3.60 -0.46 1.16
C LEU A 234 4.02 -0.61 2.63
N VAL A 235 3.63 -1.71 3.28
CA VAL A 235 3.85 -1.88 4.72
C VAL A 235 4.98 -2.85 5.06
N GLU A 236 5.51 -3.58 4.08
CA GLU A 236 6.64 -4.48 4.24
C GLU A 236 7.93 -3.84 3.74
N GLU A 237 9.06 -4.20 4.36
CA GLU A 237 10.38 -3.74 3.93
C GLU A 237 10.91 -4.62 2.79
N TRP A 238 11.39 -3.99 1.73
CA TRP A 238 11.97 -4.62 0.55
C TRP A 238 13.40 -4.11 0.33
N ASP A 239 14.32 -4.99 -0.04
CA ASP A 239 15.66 -4.58 -0.43
C ASP A 239 15.68 -3.95 -1.84
N ASN A 240 16.84 -3.41 -2.25
CA ASN A 240 17.02 -2.81 -3.57
C ASN A 240 16.88 -3.80 -4.74
N ALA A 241 16.86 -5.10 -4.45
CA ALA A 241 16.63 -6.17 -5.43
C ALA A 241 15.17 -6.66 -5.42
N GLY A 242 14.26 -5.97 -4.70
CA GLY A 242 12.87 -6.37 -4.55
C GLY A 242 12.68 -7.63 -3.69
N LYS A 243 13.65 -7.97 -2.85
CA LYS A 243 13.53 -9.03 -1.85
C LYS A 243 13.08 -8.45 -0.52
N LYS A 244 12.15 -9.14 0.14
CA LYS A 244 11.72 -8.75 1.48
C LYS A 244 12.90 -8.78 2.46
N LEU A 245 13.15 -7.65 3.14
CA LEU A 245 14.08 -7.61 4.25
C LEU A 245 13.47 -8.34 5.43
N VAL A 246 14.03 -9.48 5.79
CA VAL A 246 13.65 -10.20 7.01
C VAL A 246 14.27 -9.47 8.18
N GLN A 247 13.61 -8.45 8.70
CA GLN A 247 13.95 -7.98 10.03
C GLN A 247 13.32 -8.93 11.05
N PRO A 248 14.04 -9.25 12.15
CA PRO A 248 13.39 -9.90 13.27
C PRO A 248 12.30 -8.94 13.75
N VAL A 249 11.06 -9.32 13.51
CA VAL A 249 9.89 -8.65 14.08
C VAL A 249 10.12 -8.65 15.59
N SER A 250 10.46 -7.51 16.16
CA SER A 250 10.17 -7.30 17.57
C SER A 250 8.66 -7.46 17.63
N GLU A 251 8.23 -8.56 18.24
CA GLU A 251 6.84 -8.87 18.47
C GLU A 251 6.17 -7.67 19.13
N CYS A 252 5.61 -6.78 18.33
CA CYS A 252 4.62 -5.85 18.80
C CYS A 252 3.41 -6.71 19.16
N GLN A 253 3.40 -7.17 20.41
CA GLN A 253 2.29 -7.89 21.01
C GLN A 253 1.07 -6.95 21.03
N TRP A 254 0.26 -7.01 19.98
CA TRP A 254 -0.98 -6.23 19.82
C TRP A 254 -2.14 -6.73 20.70
N PHE A 255 -1.91 -7.76 21.51
CA PHE A 255 -2.79 -8.15 22.60
C PHE A 255 -2.28 -7.53 23.90
N LEU A 256 -2.60 -6.25 24.14
CA LEU A 256 -2.48 -5.67 25.46
C LEU A 256 -3.37 -6.48 26.43
N PRO A 257 -2.79 -7.22 27.39
CA PRO A 257 -3.55 -7.83 28.45
C PRO A 257 -4.34 -6.76 29.18
N ARG A 258 -5.57 -7.06 29.65
CA ARG A 258 -6.42 -6.16 30.44
C ARG A 258 -5.70 -5.48 31.61
N GLN A 259 -4.56 -5.98 32.02
CA GLN A 259 -3.72 -5.48 33.11
C GLN A 259 -3.06 -4.12 32.80
N TRP A 260 -2.77 -3.79 31.54
CA TRP A 260 -2.13 -2.54 31.14
C TRP A 260 -3.08 -1.33 31.06
N ARG A 261 -4.38 -1.56 31.19
CA ARG A 261 -5.38 -0.46 31.29
C ARG A 261 -5.29 0.35 32.57
N LYS A 262 -4.56 -0.12 33.58
CA LYS A 262 -4.46 0.54 34.89
C LYS A 262 -3.22 1.43 35.06
N GLU A 263 -2.26 1.38 34.16
CA GLU A 263 -0.99 2.10 34.27
C GLU A 263 -0.72 3.10 33.13
N CYS A 264 -1.74 3.49 32.32
CA CYS A 264 -1.60 4.65 31.47
C CYS A 264 -1.61 5.89 32.35
N PRO A 265 -0.45 6.56 32.56
CA PRO A 265 -0.45 7.85 33.26
C PRO A 265 -1.31 8.83 32.48
N ASN A 266 -1.95 9.77 33.18
CA ASN A 266 -2.76 10.88 32.67
C ASN A 266 -1.99 11.84 31.71
N GLU A 267 -0.94 11.39 31.05
CA GLU A 267 -0.14 12.16 30.11
C GLU A 267 -0.73 12.21 28.69
N PHE A 268 -1.71 11.37 28.37
CA PHE A 268 -2.41 11.41 27.07
C PHE A 268 -2.98 12.80 26.74
N GLY A 269 -3.34 13.59 27.73
CA GLY A 269 -3.85 14.95 27.56
C GLY A 269 -2.79 15.99 27.15
N LYS A 270 -1.51 15.71 27.35
CA LYS A 270 -0.42 16.66 27.01
C LYS A 270 0.12 16.48 25.60
N PHE A 271 0.00 15.27 25.03
CA PHE A 271 0.56 14.94 23.70
C PHE A 271 -0.26 15.45 22.52
N SER A 272 -1.52 15.80 22.73
CA SER A 272 -2.49 16.07 21.65
C SER A 272 -2.36 17.44 20.97
N ARG A 273 -1.45 18.35 21.35
CA ARG A 273 -1.65 19.76 21.01
C ARG A 273 -0.51 20.51 20.31
N GLN A 274 0.60 19.89 19.97
CA GLN A 274 1.62 20.58 19.19
C GLN A 274 1.90 19.85 17.88
N ASN A 275 0.93 19.92 16.96
CA ASN A 275 1.16 19.57 15.57
C ASN A 275 2.21 20.53 15.00
N ARG A 276 3.44 20.04 14.82
CA ARG A 276 4.55 20.82 14.24
C ARG A 276 4.67 20.46 12.76
N SER A 277 4.61 21.47 11.93
CA SER A 277 4.83 21.28 10.50
C SER A 277 6.30 21.02 10.18
N VAL A 278 6.56 20.56 8.96
CA VAL A 278 7.93 20.36 8.43
C VAL A 278 8.77 21.62 8.61
N THR A 279 8.21 22.79 8.29
CA THR A 279 8.91 24.06 8.44
C THR A 279 9.14 24.45 9.91
N ASP A 280 8.22 24.10 10.82
CA ASP A 280 8.40 24.33 12.24
C ASP A 280 9.48 23.41 12.84
N LEU A 281 9.52 22.13 12.43
CA LEU A 281 10.54 21.16 12.84
C LEU A 281 11.94 21.58 12.33
N LYS A 282 12.01 22.06 11.09
CA LYS A 282 13.25 22.58 10.51
C LYS A 282 13.80 23.77 11.31
N ALA A 283 12.91 24.69 11.77
CA ALA A 283 13.30 25.79 12.63
C ALA A 283 13.84 25.33 14.01
N LYS A 284 13.48 24.11 14.45
CA LYS A 284 14.02 23.48 15.66
C LYS A 284 15.29 22.63 15.41
N GLY A 285 15.89 22.75 14.23
CA GLY A 285 17.12 22.05 13.87
C GLY A 285 16.90 20.59 13.50
N ILE A 286 15.68 20.20 13.07
CA ILE A 286 15.40 18.86 12.57
C ILE A 286 15.49 18.86 11.06
N TYR A 287 16.33 17.99 10.51
CA TYR A 287 16.53 17.80 9.08
C TYR A 287 15.81 16.54 8.61
N PHE A 288 15.32 16.59 7.37
CA PHE A 288 14.57 15.51 6.76
C PHE A 288 15.45 14.71 5.79
N LYS A 289 15.29 13.39 5.80
CA LYS A 289 15.99 12.47 4.91
C LYS A 289 15.02 11.42 4.38
N PRO A 290 15.11 11.01 3.09
CA PRO A 290 14.35 9.87 2.61
C PRO A 290 14.83 8.59 3.29
N SER A 291 13.89 7.69 3.60
CA SER A 291 14.15 6.32 4.04
C SER A 291 13.92 5.34 2.87
N SER A 292 13.03 4.39 3.02
CA SER A 292 12.62 3.42 2.02
C SER A 292 11.27 3.79 1.38
N TYR A 293 10.66 2.85 0.66
CA TYR A 293 9.27 2.96 0.21
C TYR A 293 8.28 2.38 1.24
N CYS A 294 8.75 1.69 2.28
CA CYS A 294 7.90 1.15 3.33
C CYS A 294 7.35 2.27 4.21
N LEU A 295 6.02 2.37 4.32
CA LEU A 295 5.34 3.42 5.09
C LEU A 295 5.60 3.32 6.59
N LYS A 296 6.08 2.17 7.09
CA LYS A 296 6.50 1.96 8.49
C LYS A 296 7.88 2.50 8.78
N ASP A 297 8.71 2.74 7.76
CA ASP A 297 10.10 3.13 7.92
C ASP A 297 10.24 4.63 8.23
N ILE A 298 9.69 5.00 9.39
CA ILE A 298 9.81 6.35 9.95
C ILE A 298 10.71 6.27 11.17
N GLU A 299 11.87 6.94 11.12
CA GLU A 299 12.85 6.95 12.21
C GLU A 299 13.26 8.37 12.57
N PHE A 300 13.42 8.62 13.86
CA PHE A 300 13.96 9.89 14.36
C PHE A 300 15.24 9.65 15.17
N LYS A 301 16.32 10.32 14.76
CA LYS A 301 17.63 10.34 15.47
C LYS A 301 17.91 11.73 16.01
N SER A 302 18.08 11.83 17.33
CA SER A 302 18.48 13.06 18.00
C SER A 302 19.99 13.07 18.23
N TYR A 303 20.69 14.00 17.60
CA TYR A 303 22.12 14.25 17.79
C TYR A 303 22.33 15.42 18.78
N THR A 304 23.58 15.71 19.10
CA THR A 304 23.94 16.78 20.04
C THR A 304 23.45 18.15 19.55
N PHE A 305 23.60 18.46 18.26
CA PHE A 305 23.33 19.79 17.69
C PHE A 305 22.10 19.83 16.77
N PHE A 306 21.61 18.69 16.30
CA PHE A 306 20.49 18.62 15.35
C PHE A 306 19.71 17.32 15.53
N GLY A 307 18.50 17.28 14.97
CA GLY A 307 17.70 16.08 14.82
C GLY A 307 17.63 15.65 13.35
N GLN A 308 17.41 14.36 13.10
CA GLN A 308 17.18 13.82 11.77
C GLN A 308 15.91 12.98 11.78
N LEU A 309 14.92 13.35 10.97
CA LEU A 309 13.70 12.59 10.73
C LEU A 309 13.79 11.93 9.35
N GLN A 310 13.72 10.61 9.34
CA GLN A 310 13.66 9.81 8.11
C GLN A 310 12.20 9.54 7.81
N LEU A 311 11.80 9.72 6.55
CA LEU A 311 10.44 9.53 6.06
C LEU A 311 10.45 8.67 4.79
N PRO A 312 9.45 7.81 4.60
CA PRO A 312 9.32 7.03 3.38
C PRO A 312 9.11 7.92 2.16
N VAL A 313 9.64 7.45 1.03
CA VAL A 313 9.49 8.12 -0.25
C VAL A 313 8.11 7.81 -0.81
N TRP A 314 7.39 8.84 -1.24
CA TRP A 314 6.08 8.67 -1.86
C TRP A 314 5.87 9.59 -3.06
N PHE A 315 5.12 9.07 -4.04
CA PHE A 315 4.72 9.81 -5.24
C PHE A 315 3.23 10.15 -5.17
N PHE A 316 2.91 11.45 -5.12
CA PHE A 316 1.53 11.94 -5.13
C PHE A 316 1.05 12.26 -6.55
N SER A 317 -0.09 11.69 -6.92
CA SER A 317 -0.78 11.90 -8.17
C SER A 317 -2.24 12.29 -7.94
N PHE A 318 -2.99 12.56 -9.00
CA PHE A 318 -4.43 12.76 -8.95
C PHE A 318 -5.20 11.55 -8.38
N HIS A 319 -4.60 10.35 -8.45
CA HIS A 319 -5.21 9.10 -7.98
C HIS A 319 -4.90 8.79 -6.51
N SER A 320 -3.95 9.52 -5.90
CA SER A 320 -3.49 9.21 -4.54
C SER A 320 -4.60 9.31 -3.50
N LYS A 321 -5.54 10.25 -3.64
CA LYS A 321 -6.71 10.34 -2.75
C LYS A 321 -7.53 9.06 -2.81
N LEU A 322 -7.92 8.63 -4.01
CA LEU A 322 -8.73 7.42 -4.23
C LEU A 322 -7.99 6.17 -3.72
N PHE A 323 -6.71 6.05 -4.06
CA PHE A 323 -5.85 4.94 -3.64
C PHE A 323 -5.78 4.81 -2.12
N PHE A 324 -5.38 5.88 -1.41
CA PHE A 324 -5.31 5.85 0.05
C PHE A 324 -6.67 5.68 0.72
N GLN A 325 -7.73 6.24 0.15
CA GLN A 325 -9.09 6.11 0.68
C GLN A 325 -9.54 4.64 0.69
N ASN A 326 -9.24 3.89 -0.38
CA ASN A 326 -9.57 2.47 -0.47
C ASN A 326 -8.67 1.59 0.38
N MET A 327 -7.39 1.94 0.52
CA MET A 327 -6.48 1.29 1.48
C MET A 327 -6.94 1.46 2.93
N ILE A 328 -7.37 2.67 3.31
CA ILE A 328 -7.94 2.96 4.63
C ILE A 328 -9.23 2.17 4.85
N ALA A 329 -10.09 2.07 3.82
CA ALA A 329 -11.30 1.27 3.89
C ALA A 329 -10.98 -0.23 4.06
N TYR A 330 -9.94 -0.72 3.41
CA TYR A 330 -9.45 -2.09 3.55
C TYR A 330 -8.95 -2.37 4.97
N GLU A 331 -8.08 -1.50 5.54
CA GLU A 331 -7.63 -1.63 6.93
C GLU A 331 -8.79 -1.56 7.94
N ALA A 332 -9.80 -0.74 7.67
CA ALA A 332 -10.97 -0.57 8.52
C ALA A 332 -12.06 -1.66 8.34
N SER A 333 -11.88 -2.57 7.37
CA SER A 333 -12.86 -3.62 7.09
C SER A 333 -12.88 -4.68 8.19
N PRO A 334 -14.06 -5.26 8.52
CA PRO A 334 -14.14 -6.39 9.43
C PRO A 334 -13.29 -7.56 8.92
N GLU A 335 -12.69 -8.32 9.81
CA GLU A 335 -11.87 -9.51 9.48
C GLU A 335 -10.65 -9.21 8.57
N SER A 336 -10.34 -7.93 8.28
CA SER A 336 -9.07 -7.60 7.69
C SER A 336 -7.98 -7.88 8.73
N ASP A 337 -7.27 -8.98 8.57
CA ASP A 337 -6.16 -9.36 9.45
C ASP A 337 -4.88 -8.60 9.01
N VAL A 338 -5.01 -7.29 8.85
CA VAL A 338 -3.95 -6.35 8.50
C VAL A 338 -3.76 -5.35 9.62
N ASP A 339 -2.56 -4.82 9.76
CA ASP A 339 -2.30 -3.73 10.67
C ASP A 339 -2.80 -2.38 10.07
N PHE A 340 -3.01 -1.40 10.93
CA PHE A 340 -3.48 -0.08 10.54
C PHE A 340 -2.35 0.86 10.12
N SER A 341 -1.35 0.36 9.41
CA SER A 341 -0.14 1.08 9.08
C SER A 341 -0.37 2.29 8.20
N ILE A 342 -1.27 2.17 7.22
CA ILE A 342 -1.60 3.27 6.30
C ILE A 342 -2.38 4.36 7.03
N ILE A 343 -3.36 4.00 7.86
CA ILE A 343 -4.09 4.95 8.71
C ILE A 343 -3.11 5.70 9.62
N CYS A 344 -2.22 4.97 10.32
CA CYS A 344 -1.21 5.55 11.18
C CYS A 344 -0.23 6.46 10.43
N TYR A 345 0.19 6.06 9.22
CA TYR A 345 1.05 6.86 8.36
C TYR A 345 0.39 8.17 7.95
N ILE A 346 -0.84 8.14 7.47
CA ILE A 346 -1.59 9.34 7.07
C ILE A 346 -1.83 10.25 8.29
N ASN A 347 -2.18 9.70 9.45
CA ASN A 347 -2.33 10.45 10.70
C ASN A 347 -1.00 11.03 11.21
N PHE A 348 0.14 10.45 10.84
CA PHE A 348 1.46 11.01 11.11
C PHE A 348 1.83 12.11 10.11
N LEU A 349 1.53 11.92 8.82
CA LEU A 349 1.92 12.81 7.73
C LEU A 349 1.12 14.13 7.72
N LYS A 350 -0.19 14.07 7.94
CA LYS A 350 -1.09 15.25 7.86
C LYS A 350 -0.67 16.41 8.76
N PRO A 351 -0.31 16.21 10.03
CA PRO A 351 0.19 17.29 10.89
C PRO A 351 1.53 17.87 10.44
N LEU A 352 2.35 17.11 9.73
CA LEU A 352 3.63 17.61 9.19
C LEU A 352 3.44 18.52 7.98
N ILE A 353 2.40 18.29 7.17
CA ILE A 353 2.17 18.99 5.91
C ILE A 353 0.94 19.89 6.04
N VAL A 354 1.15 21.11 6.54
CA VAL A 354 0.09 22.10 6.82
C VAL A 354 0.05 23.21 5.77
N LYS A 355 1.21 23.55 5.20
CA LYS A 355 1.41 24.66 4.26
C LYS A 355 2.12 24.18 3.00
N PRO A 356 1.96 24.86 1.84
CA PRO A 356 2.68 24.51 0.62
C PRO A 356 4.21 24.47 0.78
N LYS A 357 4.76 25.33 1.66
CA LYS A 357 6.19 25.33 1.99
C LYS A 357 6.68 24.00 2.59
N ASP A 358 5.82 23.29 3.32
CA ASP A 358 6.15 21.98 3.88
C ASP A 358 6.30 20.94 2.78
N VAL A 359 5.39 20.97 1.77
CA VAL A 359 5.48 20.14 0.56
C VAL A 359 6.78 20.43 -0.19
N LYS A 360 7.10 21.70 -0.42
CA LYS A 360 8.32 22.14 -1.10
C LYS A 360 9.57 21.61 -0.42
N GLU A 361 9.65 21.71 0.91
CA GLU A 361 10.80 21.22 1.68
C GLU A 361 10.97 19.69 1.51
N LEU A 362 9.90 18.91 1.61
CA LEU A 362 9.95 17.46 1.43
C LEU A 362 10.33 17.06 -0.01
N ARG A 363 9.90 17.86 -1.01
CA ARG A 363 10.28 17.66 -2.41
C ARG A 363 11.77 17.94 -2.63
N GLU A 364 12.30 19.02 -2.08
CA GLU A 364 13.73 19.35 -2.14
C GLU A 364 14.59 18.28 -1.48
N LYS A 365 14.05 17.57 -0.47
CA LYS A 365 14.70 16.44 0.20
C LYS A 365 14.49 15.09 -0.48
N LYS A 366 13.79 15.05 -1.64
CA LYS A 366 13.48 13.82 -2.39
C LYS A 366 12.67 12.80 -1.57
N ILE A 367 11.85 13.26 -0.65
CA ILE A 367 10.93 12.44 0.15
C ILE A 367 9.58 12.40 -0.55
N LEU A 368 9.14 13.52 -1.12
CA LEU A 368 7.88 13.63 -1.80
C LEU A 368 8.12 13.97 -3.27
N PHE A 369 7.49 13.19 -4.16
CA PHE A 369 7.43 13.45 -5.59
C PHE A 369 5.98 13.66 -6.01
N SER A 370 5.75 14.38 -7.10
CA SER A 370 4.40 14.63 -7.59
C SER A 370 4.38 15.00 -9.07
N CYS A 371 3.33 14.57 -9.77
CA CYS A 371 2.94 15.03 -11.09
C CYS A 371 1.87 16.13 -11.07
N LEU A 372 1.48 16.62 -9.88
CA LEU A 372 0.48 17.66 -9.72
C LEU A 372 1.07 19.06 -10.00
N ASP A 373 0.21 20.02 -10.41
CA ASP A 373 0.61 21.35 -10.86
C ASP A 373 0.99 22.32 -9.72
N GLY A 374 1.61 21.84 -8.66
CA GLY A 374 2.12 22.69 -7.60
C GLY A 374 1.96 22.13 -6.20
N ASP A 375 2.59 22.80 -5.24
CA ASP A 375 2.63 22.40 -3.84
C ASP A 375 1.25 22.51 -3.16
N GLU A 376 0.41 23.45 -3.61
CA GLU A 376 -0.95 23.65 -3.15
C GLU A 376 -1.85 22.47 -3.48
N GLN A 377 -1.75 21.93 -4.69
CA GLN A 377 -2.55 20.76 -5.10
C GLN A 377 -2.15 19.50 -4.34
N VAL A 378 -0.84 19.31 -4.14
CA VAL A 378 -0.34 18.19 -3.31
C VAL A 378 -0.89 18.30 -1.89
N LEU A 379 -0.81 19.49 -1.29
CA LEU A 379 -1.36 19.75 0.03
C LEU A 379 -2.86 19.46 0.10
N GLN A 380 -3.61 19.84 -0.93
CA GLN A 380 -5.04 19.61 -1.01
C GLN A 380 -5.35 18.10 -1.06
N VAL A 381 -4.67 17.35 -1.90
CA VAL A 381 -4.82 15.88 -1.99
C VAL A 381 -4.56 15.23 -0.62
N ILE A 382 -3.48 15.61 0.07
CA ILE A 382 -3.15 15.06 1.39
C ILE A 382 -4.23 15.40 2.44
N LYS A 383 -4.76 16.62 2.43
CA LYS A 383 -5.83 17.04 3.36
C LYS A 383 -7.14 16.29 3.13
N GLU A 384 -7.45 16.00 1.87
CA GLU A 384 -8.69 15.31 1.48
C GLU A 384 -8.70 13.81 1.78
N ILE A 385 -7.56 13.18 2.04
CA ILE A 385 -7.52 11.78 2.50
C ILE A 385 -8.17 11.73 3.89
N ASP A 386 -9.33 11.12 4.03
CA ASP A 386 -10.05 11.01 5.31
C ASP A 386 -9.74 9.68 6.01
N THR A 387 -9.16 9.74 7.19
CA THR A 387 -8.93 8.58 8.05
C THR A 387 -10.14 8.25 8.94
N CYS A 388 -11.29 8.86 8.67
CA CYS A 388 -12.56 8.66 9.38
C CYS A 388 -12.50 8.92 10.89
N GLY A 389 -11.50 9.67 11.35
CA GLY A 389 -11.27 9.92 12.78
C GLY A 389 -10.85 8.66 13.54
N ILE A 390 -10.36 7.65 12.85
CA ILE A 390 -9.77 6.46 13.47
C ILE A 390 -8.45 6.90 14.10
N ASP A 391 -8.48 7.06 15.43
CA ASP A 391 -7.30 7.39 16.25
C ASP A 391 -6.89 6.11 17.00
N LEU A 392 -6.01 5.37 16.37
CA LEU A 392 -5.46 4.12 16.90
C LEU A 392 -4.22 4.42 17.73
N PRO A 393 -3.84 3.52 18.67
CA PRO A 393 -2.56 3.66 19.36
C PRO A 393 -1.46 3.77 18.32
N PRO A 394 -0.75 4.90 18.27
CA PRO A 394 0.07 5.25 17.11
C PRO A 394 1.31 4.35 17.05
N ILE A 395 1.47 3.63 15.94
CA ILE A 395 2.69 2.90 15.60
C ILE A 395 3.92 3.81 15.76
N PHE A 396 3.76 5.11 15.47
CA PHE A 396 4.83 6.11 15.50
C PHE A 396 4.88 6.93 16.78
N ASN A 397 4.31 6.45 17.91
CA ASN A 397 4.29 7.21 19.16
C ASN A 397 5.70 7.48 19.71
N ASP A 398 6.56 6.47 19.66
CA ASP A 398 7.96 6.62 20.08
C ASP A 398 8.67 7.71 19.27
N VAL A 399 8.50 7.71 17.95
CA VAL A 399 9.05 8.74 17.07
C VAL A 399 8.53 10.13 17.43
N LYS A 400 7.22 10.26 17.65
CA LYS A 400 6.60 11.53 18.07
C LYS A 400 7.14 12.02 19.43
N MET A 401 7.27 11.13 20.41
CA MET A 401 7.84 11.46 21.73
C MET A 401 9.28 11.95 21.62
N ARG A 402 10.13 11.26 20.87
CA ARG A 402 11.54 11.62 20.67
C ARG A 402 11.70 12.95 19.92
N ILE A 403 10.82 13.24 18.97
CA ILE A 403 10.76 14.55 18.30
C ILE A 403 10.41 15.65 19.30
N GLU A 404 9.40 15.43 20.15
CA GLU A 404 8.98 16.43 21.14
C GLU A 404 10.05 16.66 22.22
N GLU A 405 10.70 15.60 22.71
CA GLU A 405 11.84 15.71 23.61
C GLU A 405 12.97 16.55 23.02
N HIS A 406 13.31 16.30 21.73
CA HIS A 406 14.31 17.10 21.01
C HIS A 406 13.89 18.58 20.94
N CYS A 407 12.64 18.85 20.57
CA CYS A 407 12.11 20.21 20.42
C CYS A 407 11.97 20.97 21.74
N SER A 408 11.74 20.28 22.84
CA SER A 408 11.60 20.88 24.18
C SER A 408 12.96 21.22 24.83
N ASN A 409 14.05 20.66 24.31
CA ASN A 409 15.39 20.95 24.81
C ASN A 409 15.85 22.35 24.36
N LYS A 410 15.81 23.31 25.30
CA LYS A 410 16.16 24.73 25.04
C LYS A 410 17.56 24.89 24.46
N ALA A 411 18.55 24.13 24.95
CA ALA A 411 19.93 24.22 24.45
C ALA A 411 20.03 23.85 22.96
N LYS A 412 19.39 22.76 22.56
CA LYS A 412 19.35 22.33 21.13
C LYS A 412 18.63 23.34 20.24
N THR A 413 17.51 23.89 20.73
CA THR A 413 16.76 24.92 20.02
C THR A 413 17.58 26.19 19.81
N TRP A 414 18.29 26.64 20.85
CA TRP A 414 19.17 27.81 20.76
C TRP A 414 20.31 27.62 19.78
N ILE A 415 20.93 26.46 19.78
CA ILE A 415 21.99 26.12 18.81
C ILE A 415 21.45 26.08 17.38
N ALA A 416 20.28 25.51 17.18
CA ALA A 416 19.62 25.47 15.87
C ALA A 416 19.31 26.90 15.36
N GLU A 417 18.84 27.77 16.23
CA GLU A 417 18.55 29.19 15.92
C GLU A 417 19.83 29.96 15.60
N LEU A 418 20.90 29.75 16.36
CA LEU A 418 22.24 30.31 16.08
C LEU A 418 22.72 29.87 14.69
N ILE A 419 22.68 28.57 14.40
CA ILE A 419 23.11 28.04 13.10
C ILE A 419 22.25 28.65 11.98
N HIS A 420 20.94 28.68 12.14
CA HIS A 420 20.02 29.21 11.14
C HIS A 420 20.24 30.71 10.90
N THR A 421 20.55 31.49 11.96
CA THR A 421 20.70 32.95 11.87
C THR A 421 22.05 33.35 11.30
N TYR A 422 23.14 32.74 11.77
CA TYR A 422 24.49 33.17 11.43
C TYR A 422 25.14 32.41 10.27
N PHE A 423 24.74 31.14 10.03
CA PHE A 423 25.35 30.32 8.97
C PHE A 423 24.54 30.26 7.67
N ARG A 424 23.34 30.86 7.65
CA ARG A 424 22.53 30.93 6.43
C ARG A 424 23.08 31.91 5.40
N ASN A 425 23.74 33.00 5.85
CA ASN A 425 24.31 34.01 4.98
C ASN A 425 25.84 33.98 5.09
N PRO A 426 26.60 33.76 4.00
CA PRO A 426 28.06 33.74 4.04
C PRO A 426 28.65 35.04 4.66
N TRP A 427 28.02 36.18 4.45
CA TRP A 427 28.48 37.44 5.00
C TRP A 427 28.34 37.54 6.52
N THR A 428 27.27 36.99 7.11
CA THR A 428 27.11 36.95 8.57
C THR A 428 28.09 35.99 9.23
N PHE A 429 28.44 34.92 8.56
CA PHE A 429 29.48 33.98 9.00
C PHE A 429 30.87 34.66 9.00
N ILE A 430 31.24 35.33 7.92
CA ILE A 430 32.49 36.09 7.79
C ILE A 430 32.57 37.19 8.86
N ALA A 431 31.48 37.92 9.07
CA ALA A 431 31.44 38.96 10.11
C ALA A 431 31.62 38.40 11.51
N LEU A 432 30.99 37.24 11.83
CA LEU A 432 31.15 36.55 13.12
C LEU A 432 32.60 36.07 13.31
N LEU A 433 33.20 35.53 12.25
CA LEU A 433 34.59 35.06 12.28
C LEU A 433 35.55 36.23 12.51
N ALA A 434 35.37 37.34 11.79
CA ALA A 434 36.18 38.54 11.96
C ALA A 434 36.02 39.15 13.35
N ALA A 435 34.81 39.22 13.90
CA ALA A 435 34.58 39.68 15.28
C ALA A 435 35.26 38.77 16.32
N THR A 436 35.22 37.45 16.13
CA THR A 436 35.86 36.49 17.03
C THR A 436 37.38 36.65 17.01
N ILE A 437 37.97 36.78 15.81
CA ILE A 437 39.40 37.05 15.63
C ILE A 437 39.83 38.35 16.32
N LEU A 438 39.08 39.42 16.13
CA LEU A 438 39.36 40.71 16.76
C LEU A 438 39.29 40.62 18.29
N LEU A 439 38.30 39.94 18.85
CA LEU A 439 38.19 39.70 20.28
C LEU A 439 39.41 38.91 20.80
N CYS A 440 39.81 37.85 20.12
CA CYS A 440 41.00 37.05 20.49
C CYS A 440 42.30 37.91 20.45
N LEU A 441 42.45 38.72 19.41
CA LEU A 441 43.61 39.60 19.29
C LEU A 441 43.61 40.67 20.40
N THR A 442 42.46 41.28 20.69
CA THR A 442 42.32 42.26 21.79
C THR A 442 42.64 41.61 23.15
N PHE A 443 42.17 40.38 23.38
CA PHE A 443 42.49 39.66 24.59
C PHE A 443 43.98 39.35 24.73
N LEU A 444 44.62 38.90 23.66
CA LEU A 444 46.08 38.67 23.62
C LEU A 444 46.84 39.98 23.85
N GLN A 445 46.45 41.06 23.19
CA GLN A 445 47.07 42.36 23.37
C GLN A 445 46.96 42.84 24.83
N THR A 446 45.81 42.76 25.45
CA THR A 446 45.56 43.09 26.83
C THR A 446 46.40 42.23 27.79
N TYR A 447 46.47 40.92 27.53
CA TYR A 447 47.27 40.00 28.34
C TYR A 447 48.78 40.36 28.30
N TYR A 448 49.32 40.61 27.10
CA TYR A 448 50.72 40.97 26.95
C TYR A 448 51.04 42.40 27.49
N THR A 449 50.07 43.30 27.44
CA THR A 449 50.23 44.64 28.04
C THR A 449 50.29 44.62 29.54
N ILE A 450 49.44 43.77 30.19
CA ILE A 450 49.43 43.64 31.67
C ILE A 450 50.68 42.89 32.15
N ASN A 451 51.14 41.87 31.43
CA ASN A 451 52.35 41.09 31.85
C ASN A 451 53.68 41.76 31.50
N LYS A 452 53.67 42.93 30.84
CA LYS A 452 54.86 43.75 30.59
C LYS A 452 55.02 44.90 31.60
N LEU A 453 54.06 45.09 32.48
CA LEU A 453 54.14 45.92 33.68
C LEU A 453 54.52 45.08 34.88
#